data_1d2586847e33687a620157996b102a76
#
_entry.id   1d2586847e33687a620157996b102a76
#
_cell.length_a   1.000
_cell.length_b   1.000
_cell.length_c   1.000
_cell.angle_alpha   90.00
_cell.angle_beta   90.00
_cell.angle_gamma   90.00
#
_symmetry.space_group_name_H-M   'P 1'
#
loop_
_entity.id
_entity.type
_entity.pdbx_description
1 polymer ?
#
loop_
_entity_poly.entity_id
_entity_poly.type
_entity_poly.pdbx_seq_one_letter_code
_entity_poly.pdbx_strand_id
1 'polypeptide(L)'
;MTTIRIANHAFATAAPGKALNIALWTLQVVVALVLLAAGSGKLVGSAAMVALFDAIGIGQWFRYVTGSLEVLGALLLIVPDATAFGAVLLACVLAGAVVTHLTVLHTAPTAPLVLFALTALIAFGRRSQLVNLLRS
;
A
#
# COMPACT_ATOMS: atom_id res chain seq x y z
N MET A 1 44.79 -8.71 -8.26
CA MET A 1 43.53 -9.26 -7.68
C MET A 1 42.81 -8.25 -6.79
N THR A 2 42.64 -7.01 -7.22
CA THR A 2 42.10 -5.94 -6.34
C THR A 2 40.89 -5.21 -6.94
N THR A 3 40.27 -5.74 -8.00
CA THR A 3 39.29 -4.97 -8.77
C THR A 3 37.82 -5.38 -8.53
N ILE A 4 37.54 -6.37 -7.70
CA ILE A 4 36.17 -6.88 -7.51
C ILE A 4 35.46 -6.31 -6.26
N ARG A 5 36.17 -5.59 -5.40
CA ARG A 5 35.58 -5.06 -4.14
C ARG A 5 34.81 -3.75 -4.26
N ILE A 6 34.89 -3.05 -5.37
CA ILE A 6 34.28 -1.70 -5.50
C ILE A 6 32.81 -1.74 -5.94
N ALA A 7 32.36 -2.83 -6.56
CA ALA A 7 30.98 -2.90 -7.10
C ALA A 7 29.88 -3.21 -6.06
N ASN A 8 30.25 -3.75 -4.89
CA ASN A 8 29.25 -4.21 -3.92
C ASN A 8 28.75 -3.15 -2.94
N HIS A 9 29.35 -1.96 -2.93
CA HIS A 9 28.90 -0.87 -2.03
C HIS A 9 27.84 0.07 -2.66
N ALA A 10 27.60 -0.02 -3.96
CA ALA A 10 26.71 0.90 -4.67
C ALA A 10 25.22 0.63 -4.47
N PHE A 11 24.84 -0.52 -3.92
CA PHE A 11 23.43 -0.92 -3.73
C PHE A 11 23.01 -1.15 -2.28
N ALA A 12 23.84 -0.82 -1.31
CA ALA A 12 23.43 -0.78 0.08
C ALA A 12 22.51 0.45 0.27
N THR A 13 21.20 0.26 0.19
CA THR A 13 20.27 1.31 0.57
C THR A 13 20.41 1.55 2.07
N ALA A 14 21.02 2.67 2.44
CA ALA A 14 21.13 3.08 3.84
C ALA A 14 19.73 3.21 4.45
N ALA A 15 19.60 2.88 5.73
CA ALA A 15 18.38 3.18 6.49
C ALA A 15 18.08 4.68 6.44
N PRO A 16 16.80 5.10 6.40
CA PRO A 16 16.44 6.51 6.37
C PRO A 16 16.97 7.24 7.62
N GLY A 17 17.42 8.48 7.47
CA GLY A 17 17.82 9.33 8.58
C GLY A 17 16.67 9.53 9.58
N LYS A 18 16.99 9.96 10.82
CA LYS A 18 16.02 10.08 11.93
C LYS A 18 14.77 10.91 11.56
N ALA A 19 14.97 12.09 10.94
CA ALA A 19 13.85 12.95 10.54
C ALA A 19 12.96 12.31 9.49
N LEU A 20 13.56 11.69 8.47
CA LEU A 20 12.82 10.97 7.43
C LEU A 20 12.10 9.74 8.00
N ASN A 21 12.71 9.04 8.94
CA ASN A 21 12.08 7.89 9.59
C ASN A 21 10.84 8.30 10.40
N ILE A 22 10.88 9.41 11.12
CA ILE A 22 9.73 9.96 11.84
C ILE A 22 8.61 10.36 10.86
N ALA A 23 8.96 11.04 9.76
CA ALA A 23 8.01 11.43 8.72
C ALA A 23 7.34 10.20 8.09
N LEU A 24 8.11 9.16 7.77
CA LEU A 24 7.58 7.90 7.23
C LEU A 24 6.64 7.20 8.23
N TRP A 25 7.01 7.14 9.51
CA TRP A 25 6.16 6.53 10.53
C TRP A 25 4.85 7.29 10.70
N THR A 26 4.89 8.62 10.71
CA THR A 26 3.67 9.44 10.76
C THR A 26 2.77 9.16 9.55
N LEU A 27 3.34 9.14 8.36
CA LEU A 27 2.60 8.84 7.14
C LEU A 27 2.00 7.42 7.16
N GLN A 28 2.79 6.42 7.60
CA GLN A 28 2.34 5.03 7.73
C GLN A 28 1.13 4.90 8.64
N VAL A 29 1.17 5.53 9.82
CA VAL A 29 0.06 5.48 10.78
C VAL A 29 -1.19 6.14 10.21
N VAL A 30 -1.06 7.32 9.61
CA VAL A 30 -2.20 8.03 9.01
C VAL A 30 -2.82 7.20 7.88
N VAL A 31 -2.02 6.71 6.94
CA VAL A 31 -2.50 5.88 5.83
C VAL A 31 -3.10 4.57 6.32
N ALA A 32 -2.49 3.93 7.32
CA ALA A 32 -3.02 2.71 7.92
C ALA A 32 -4.41 2.93 8.53
N LEU A 33 -4.62 4.01 9.29
CA LEU A 33 -5.92 4.32 9.88
C LEU A 33 -7.00 4.56 8.81
N VAL A 34 -6.67 5.31 7.77
CA VAL A 34 -7.60 5.56 6.65
C VAL A 34 -7.99 4.26 5.95
N LEU A 35 -7.01 3.40 5.65
CA LEU A 35 -7.26 2.14 4.93
C LEU A 35 -7.90 1.07 5.82
N LEU A 36 -7.61 1.06 7.13
CA LEU A 36 -8.36 0.24 8.09
C LEU A 36 -9.84 0.63 8.10
N ALA A 37 -10.15 1.92 8.14
CA ALA A 37 -11.54 2.38 8.08
C ALA A 37 -12.20 2.01 6.74
N ALA A 38 -11.53 2.21 5.62
CA ALA A 38 -12.05 1.89 4.29
C ALA A 38 -12.27 0.37 4.11
N GLY A 39 -11.28 -0.44 4.49
CA GLY A 39 -11.36 -1.90 4.42
C GLY A 39 -12.43 -2.46 5.35
N SER A 40 -12.51 -1.97 6.59
CA SER A 40 -13.56 -2.35 7.54
C SER A 40 -14.95 -2.00 7.02
N GLY A 41 -15.14 -0.82 6.43
CA GLY A 41 -16.39 -0.41 5.79
C GLY A 41 -16.83 -1.38 4.67
N LYS A 42 -15.86 -1.90 3.90
CA LYS A 42 -16.11 -2.94 2.90
C LYS A 42 -16.53 -4.26 3.56
N LEU A 43 -15.82 -4.69 4.59
CA LEU A 43 -16.09 -5.98 5.25
C LEU A 43 -17.44 -6.01 5.96
N VAL A 44 -17.79 -4.95 6.70
CA VAL A 44 -19.09 -4.86 7.39
C VAL A 44 -20.25 -4.60 6.43
N GLY A 45 -19.98 -4.23 5.18
CA GLY A 45 -21.01 -4.00 4.18
C GLY A 45 -21.78 -2.72 4.43
N SER A 46 -21.08 -1.59 4.63
CA SER A 46 -21.76 -0.30 4.69
C SER A 46 -22.57 -0.07 3.41
N ALA A 47 -23.72 0.60 3.51
CA ALA A 47 -24.63 0.78 2.38
C ALA A 47 -23.92 1.39 1.15
N ALA A 48 -23.02 2.34 1.37
CA ALA A 48 -22.24 2.94 0.29
C ALA A 48 -21.30 1.93 -0.39
N MET A 49 -20.67 1.03 0.36
CA MET A 49 -19.77 0.02 -0.20
C MET A 49 -20.55 -1.07 -0.93
N VAL A 50 -21.69 -1.51 -0.40
CA VAL A 50 -22.56 -2.46 -1.10
C VAL A 50 -23.00 -1.88 -2.45
N ALA A 51 -23.51 -0.65 -2.47
CA ALA A 51 -23.92 0.01 -3.71
C ALA A 51 -22.78 0.20 -4.71
N LEU A 52 -21.57 0.55 -4.22
CA LEU A 52 -20.38 0.69 -5.07
C LEU A 52 -20.02 -0.62 -5.76
N PHE A 53 -19.99 -1.74 -5.00
CA PHE A 53 -19.63 -3.03 -5.56
C PHE A 53 -20.74 -3.65 -6.42
N ASP A 54 -22.01 -3.30 -6.19
CA ASP A 54 -23.11 -3.60 -7.12
C ASP A 54 -22.92 -2.88 -8.45
N ALA A 55 -22.51 -1.61 -8.43
CA ALA A 55 -22.21 -0.85 -9.63
C ALA A 55 -20.97 -1.39 -10.40
N ILE A 56 -19.99 -1.97 -9.71
CA ILE A 56 -18.84 -2.64 -10.34
C ILE A 56 -19.30 -3.89 -11.09
N GLY A 57 -20.30 -4.61 -10.58
CA GLY A 57 -20.97 -5.70 -11.29
C GLY A 57 -20.24 -7.05 -11.27
N ILE A 58 -19.16 -7.21 -10.47
CA ILE A 58 -18.43 -8.49 -10.32
C ILE A 58 -19.03 -9.36 -9.20
N GLY A 59 -19.83 -8.76 -8.34
CA GLY A 59 -20.45 -9.40 -7.19
C GLY A 59 -19.84 -8.97 -5.85
N GLN A 60 -20.61 -9.17 -4.79
CA GLN A 60 -20.23 -8.72 -3.44
C GLN A 60 -19.01 -9.48 -2.85
N TRP A 61 -18.69 -10.67 -3.35
CA TRP A 61 -17.48 -11.39 -2.94
C TRP A 61 -16.20 -10.56 -3.15
N PHE A 62 -16.17 -9.78 -4.22
CA PHE A 62 -15.02 -8.93 -4.56
C PHE A 62 -14.81 -7.82 -3.51
N ARG A 63 -15.88 -7.34 -2.90
CA ARG A 63 -15.85 -6.41 -1.77
C ARG A 63 -15.12 -7.00 -0.58
N TYR A 64 -15.39 -8.27 -0.24
CA TYR A 64 -14.70 -8.96 0.84
C TYR A 64 -13.22 -9.17 0.54
N VAL A 65 -12.87 -9.52 -0.69
CA VAL A 65 -11.47 -9.70 -1.11
C VAL A 65 -10.71 -8.37 -0.97
N THR A 66 -11.20 -7.31 -1.58
CA THR A 66 -10.52 -6.00 -1.53
C THR A 66 -10.46 -5.44 -0.12
N GLY A 67 -11.54 -5.54 0.65
CA GLY A 67 -11.57 -5.11 2.05
C GLY A 67 -10.58 -5.87 2.92
N SER A 68 -10.46 -7.17 2.76
CA SER A 68 -9.49 -8.01 3.48
C SER A 68 -8.05 -7.63 3.14
N LEU A 69 -7.75 -7.40 1.86
CA LEU A 69 -6.43 -6.98 1.43
C LEU A 69 -6.06 -5.58 1.95
N GLU A 70 -7.01 -4.66 2.01
CA GLU A 70 -6.80 -3.33 2.59
C GLU A 70 -6.51 -3.41 4.09
N VAL A 71 -7.30 -4.18 4.85
CA VAL A 71 -7.07 -4.38 6.28
C VAL A 71 -5.72 -5.04 6.53
N LEU A 72 -5.41 -6.11 5.79
CA LEU A 72 -4.11 -6.79 5.92
C LEU A 72 -2.95 -5.84 5.61
N GLY A 73 -3.02 -5.14 4.48
CA GLY A 73 -1.99 -4.19 4.08
C GLY A 73 -1.81 -3.05 5.09
N ALA A 74 -2.91 -2.53 5.63
CA ALA A 74 -2.87 -1.49 6.66
C ALA A 74 -2.23 -1.97 7.97
N LEU A 75 -2.51 -3.21 8.39
CA LEU A 75 -1.84 -3.82 9.54
C LEU A 75 -0.34 -4.01 9.30
N LEU A 76 0.05 -4.45 8.09
CA LEU A 76 1.45 -4.60 7.73
C LEU A 76 2.20 -3.25 7.70
N LEU A 77 1.53 -2.13 7.39
CA LEU A 77 2.16 -0.80 7.42
C LEU A 77 2.73 -0.42 8.80
N ILE A 78 2.11 -0.91 9.87
CA ILE A 78 2.53 -0.61 11.24
C ILE A 78 3.45 -1.66 11.86
N VAL A 79 3.74 -2.74 11.14
CA VAL A 79 4.74 -3.74 11.56
C VAL A 79 6.10 -3.36 10.98
N PRO A 80 7.13 -3.08 11.83
CA PRO A 80 8.38 -2.47 11.39
C PRO A 80 9.07 -3.17 10.21
N ASP A 81 9.15 -4.50 10.22
CA ASP A 81 9.87 -5.27 9.19
C ASP A 81 8.98 -5.65 7.99
N ALA A 82 7.67 -5.43 8.08
CA ALA A 82 6.70 -5.77 7.05
C ALA A 82 6.13 -4.55 6.31
N THR A 83 6.51 -3.34 6.70
CA THR A 83 5.95 -2.10 6.16
C THR A 83 6.04 -2.02 4.64
N ALA A 84 7.18 -2.34 4.05
CA ALA A 84 7.36 -2.26 2.61
C ALA A 84 6.44 -3.23 1.86
N PHE A 85 6.18 -4.42 2.42
CA PHE A 85 5.23 -5.38 1.84
C PHE A 85 3.80 -4.87 1.92
N GLY A 86 3.41 -4.34 3.08
CA GLY A 86 2.10 -3.72 3.26
C GLY A 86 1.87 -2.58 2.27
N ALA A 87 2.87 -1.72 2.10
CA ALA A 87 2.82 -0.60 1.17
C ALA A 87 2.70 -1.04 -0.30
N VAL A 88 3.45 -2.06 -0.72
CA VAL A 88 3.35 -2.63 -2.08
C VAL A 88 2.00 -3.29 -2.29
N LEU A 89 1.52 -4.09 -1.35
CA LEU A 89 0.19 -4.72 -1.42
C LEU A 89 -0.90 -3.68 -1.60
N LEU A 90 -0.90 -2.64 -0.76
CA LEU A 90 -1.88 -1.56 -0.82
C LEU A 90 -1.76 -0.75 -2.11
N ALA A 91 -0.56 -0.46 -2.59
CA ALA A 91 -0.36 0.21 -3.87
C ALA A 91 -0.98 -0.59 -5.02
N CYS A 92 -0.83 -1.91 -5.06
CA CYS A 92 -1.47 -2.77 -6.05
C CYS A 92 -3.01 -2.74 -5.97
N VAL A 93 -3.57 -2.83 -4.77
CA VAL A 93 -5.04 -2.77 -4.56
C VAL A 93 -5.58 -1.41 -4.99
N LEU A 94 -4.91 -0.34 -4.61
CA LEU A 94 -5.31 1.03 -4.95
C LEU A 94 -5.14 1.35 -6.43
N ALA A 95 -4.12 0.81 -7.09
CA ALA A 95 -3.98 0.90 -8.55
C ALA A 95 -5.18 0.24 -9.26
N GLY A 96 -5.59 -0.94 -8.79
CA GLY A 96 -6.82 -1.60 -9.26
C GLY A 96 -8.06 -0.75 -9.04
N ALA A 97 -8.18 -0.09 -7.89
CA ALA A 97 -9.28 0.82 -7.60
C ALA A 97 -9.28 2.03 -8.54
N VAL A 98 -8.12 2.63 -8.82
CA VAL A 98 -7.99 3.73 -9.79
C VAL A 98 -8.49 3.29 -11.17
N VAL A 99 -8.04 2.13 -11.66
CA VAL A 99 -8.49 1.59 -12.94
C VAL A 99 -10.00 1.36 -12.94
N THR A 100 -10.56 0.78 -11.88
CA THR A 100 -12.00 0.53 -11.75
C THR A 100 -12.81 1.83 -11.81
N HIS A 101 -12.37 2.88 -11.10
CA HIS A 101 -13.04 4.18 -11.17
C HIS A 101 -13.03 4.78 -12.57
N LEU A 102 -11.92 4.64 -13.30
CA LEU A 102 -11.79 5.21 -14.65
C LEU A 102 -12.55 4.41 -15.72
N THR A 103 -12.52 3.08 -15.63
CA THR A 103 -12.99 2.21 -16.73
C THR A 103 -14.38 1.63 -16.51
N VAL A 104 -14.79 1.42 -15.26
CA VAL A 104 -16.08 0.77 -14.93
C VAL A 104 -17.06 1.77 -14.36
N LEU A 105 -16.65 2.55 -13.36
CA LEU A 105 -17.52 3.50 -12.67
C LEU A 105 -17.64 4.84 -13.40
N HIS A 106 -16.68 5.16 -14.28
CA HIS A 106 -16.58 6.45 -14.98
C HIS A 106 -16.62 7.65 -14.02
N THR A 107 -15.96 7.52 -12.88
CA THR A 107 -15.89 8.52 -11.83
C THR A 107 -14.44 8.96 -11.56
N ALA A 108 -14.27 10.11 -10.91
CA ALA A 108 -12.95 10.61 -10.55
C ALA A 108 -12.29 9.69 -9.50
N PRO A 109 -11.07 9.17 -9.75
CA PRO A 109 -10.37 8.28 -8.84
C PRO A 109 -9.57 9.02 -7.76
N THR A 110 -10.04 10.19 -7.30
CA THR A 110 -9.24 11.10 -6.46
C THR A 110 -8.74 10.43 -5.17
N ALA A 111 -9.62 9.79 -4.42
CA ALA A 111 -9.26 9.14 -3.16
C ALA A 111 -8.27 7.96 -3.37
N PRO A 112 -8.57 6.98 -4.23
CA PRO A 112 -7.64 5.87 -4.45
C PRO A 112 -6.32 6.32 -5.09
N LEU A 113 -6.31 7.38 -5.92
CA LEU A 113 -5.10 7.90 -6.53
C LEU A 113 -4.17 8.55 -5.50
N VAL A 114 -4.71 9.36 -4.59
CA VAL A 114 -3.94 9.97 -3.50
C VAL A 114 -3.37 8.88 -2.59
N LEU A 115 -4.18 7.92 -2.17
CA LEU A 115 -3.73 6.81 -1.32
C LEU A 115 -2.69 5.92 -2.04
N PHE A 116 -2.85 5.69 -3.34
CA PHE A 116 -1.85 5.01 -4.16
C PHE A 116 -0.51 5.75 -4.14
N ALA A 117 -0.51 7.06 -4.37
CA ALA A 117 0.71 7.86 -4.33
C ALA A 117 1.40 7.81 -2.95
N LEU A 118 0.63 7.88 -1.86
CA LEU A 118 1.15 7.80 -0.50
C LEU A 118 1.71 6.42 -0.17
N THR A 119 1.04 5.35 -0.55
CA THR A 119 1.55 3.98 -0.35
C THR A 119 2.79 3.70 -1.19
N ALA A 120 2.84 4.19 -2.43
CA ALA A 120 4.03 4.11 -3.28
C ALA A 120 5.22 4.86 -2.66
N LEU A 121 4.98 6.04 -2.08
CA LEU A 121 6.01 6.81 -1.37
C LEU A 121 6.53 6.05 -0.14
N ILE A 122 5.67 5.44 0.65
CA ILE A 122 6.06 4.59 1.78
C ILE A 122 6.90 3.39 1.29
N ALA A 123 6.45 2.70 0.24
CA ALA A 123 7.18 1.56 -0.33
C ALA A 123 8.58 1.97 -0.78
N PHE A 124 8.72 3.12 -1.44
CA PHE A 124 10.01 3.65 -1.85
C PHE A 124 10.89 4.03 -0.65
N GLY A 125 10.32 4.69 0.37
CA GLY A 125 11.05 5.07 1.59
C GLY A 125 11.51 3.87 2.43
N ARG A 126 10.79 2.74 2.34
CA ARG A 126 11.10 1.48 3.05
C ARG A 126 11.71 0.40 2.16
N ARG A 127 12.12 0.72 0.94
CA ARG A 127 12.62 -0.26 -0.05
C ARG A 127 13.80 -1.12 0.43
N SER A 128 14.56 -0.64 1.41
CA SER A 128 15.65 -1.42 2.02
C SER A 128 15.14 -2.74 2.63
N GLN A 129 13.93 -2.77 3.16
CA GLN A 129 13.31 -3.99 3.69
C GLN A 129 13.12 -5.05 2.59
N LEU A 130 12.65 -4.64 1.40
CA LEU A 130 12.49 -5.54 0.25
C LEU A 130 13.84 -6.07 -0.26
N VAL A 131 14.82 -5.18 -0.36
CA VAL A 131 16.17 -5.56 -0.82
C VAL A 131 16.84 -6.54 0.14
N ASN A 132 16.69 -6.34 1.45
CA ASN A 132 17.29 -7.22 2.45
C ASN A 132 16.73 -8.64 2.39
N LEU A 133 15.43 -8.80 2.12
CA LEU A 133 14.81 -10.11 1.97
C LEU A 133 15.25 -10.86 0.72
N LEU A 134 15.50 -10.15 -0.38
CA LEU A 134 16.00 -10.77 -1.61
C LEU A 134 17.45 -11.21 -1.51
N ARG A 135 18.17 -10.82 -0.46
CA ARG A 135 19.58 -11.16 -0.21
C ARG A 135 19.79 -12.23 0.88
N SER A 136 18.73 -12.58 1.60
CA SER A 136 18.76 -13.66 2.61
C SER A 136 18.45 -15.02 1.97
#